data_e7f84939f05df58594e1fed095110bcd
#
_entry.id   e7f84939f05df58594e1fed095110bcd
#
_cell.length_a   1.000
_cell.length_b   1.000
_cell.length_c   1.000
_cell.angle_alpha   90.00
_cell.angle_beta   90.00
_cell.angle_gamma   90.00
#
_symmetry.space_group_name_H-M   'P 1'
#
loop_
_entity.id
_entity.type
_entity.pdbx_description
1 polymer ?
#
loop_
_entity_poly.entity_id
_entity_poly.type
_entity_poly.pdbx_seq_one_letter_code
_entity_poly.pdbx_strand_id
1 'polypeptide(L)'
;MKKIIFLTILLVSGICQSQTDTRMYDIIDNISTKRIKKDITRLANFGTRHTLSDTISNSRGIGAARRWIKSEFDKISQECNNCLDVFYQKDWVKKNNQRIVHDVMIVNVVAIQKGTKYPNRYIIMSGDIDSRVSN
;
A
#
# COMPACT_ATOMS: atom_id res chain seq x y z
N MET A 1 -41.91 -5.15 39.99
CA MET A 1 -41.05 -5.95 39.12
C MET A 1 -40.88 -5.35 37.71
N LYS A 2 -41.93 -5.02 36.95
CA LYS A 2 -41.80 -4.43 35.56
C LYS A 2 -41.02 -3.11 35.51
N LYS A 3 -41.16 -2.21 36.48
CA LYS A 3 -40.42 -0.94 36.55
C LYS A 3 -38.91 -1.11 36.80
N ILE A 4 -38.53 -2.13 37.57
CA ILE A 4 -37.13 -2.44 37.87
C ILE A 4 -36.44 -3.01 36.61
N ILE A 5 -37.12 -3.88 35.86
CA ILE A 5 -36.62 -4.45 34.59
C ILE A 5 -36.39 -3.35 33.55
N PHE A 6 -37.31 -2.39 33.46
CA PHE A 6 -37.18 -1.26 32.52
C PHE A 6 -36.00 -0.34 32.88
N LEU A 7 -35.78 -0.11 34.18
CA LEU A 7 -34.63 0.68 34.66
C LEU A 7 -33.29 -0.02 34.39
N THR A 8 -33.24 -1.35 34.53
CA THR A 8 -32.02 -2.14 34.24
C THR A 8 -31.68 -2.16 32.74
N ILE A 9 -32.69 -2.25 31.87
CA ILE A 9 -32.50 -2.18 30.42
C ILE A 9 -31.97 -0.80 30.02
N LEU A 10 -32.50 0.26 30.63
CA LEU A 10 -32.04 1.64 30.35
C LEU A 10 -30.58 1.89 30.80
N LEU A 11 -30.15 1.26 31.90
CA LEU A 11 -28.78 1.33 32.39
C LEU A 11 -27.80 0.56 31.53
N VAL A 12 -28.19 -0.59 30.99
CA VAL A 12 -27.33 -1.41 30.14
C VAL A 12 -27.14 -0.77 28.74
N SER A 13 -28.13 -0.08 28.20
CA SER A 13 -28.01 0.62 26.90
C SER A 13 -27.04 1.81 26.94
N GLY A 14 -26.74 2.38 28.11
CA GLY A 14 -25.76 3.46 28.26
C GLY A 14 -24.29 3.03 28.22
N ILE A 15 -24.02 1.72 28.27
CA ILE A 15 -22.63 1.20 28.35
C ILE A 15 -22.08 0.82 26.95
N CYS A 16 -22.91 0.84 25.93
CA CYS A 16 -22.48 0.58 24.54
C CYS A 16 -21.79 1.81 23.93
N GLN A 17 -20.71 2.28 24.54
CA GLN A 17 -19.81 3.22 23.91
C GLN A 17 -18.93 2.44 22.93
N SER A 18 -19.09 2.71 21.65
CA SER A 18 -18.12 2.29 20.64
C SER A 18 -16.75 2.81 21.07
N GLN A 19 -15.87 1.91 21.51
CA GLN A 19 -14.49 2.27 21.85
C GLN A 19 -13.78 2.61 20.55
N THR A 20 -13.88 3.86 20.12
CA THR A 20 -13.09 4.35 19.01
C THR A 20 -11.65 4.51 19.51
N ASP A 21 -10.76 3.73 18.96
CA ASP A 21 -9.34 3.81 19.28
C ASP A 21 -8.79 5.17 18.81
N THR A 22 -8.40 6.03 19.74
CA THR A 22 -7.87 7.36 19.45
C THR A 22 -6.67 7.33 18.51
N ARG A 23 -5.89 6.23 18.51
CA ARG A 23 -4.76 6.04 17.60
C ARG A 23 -5.17 6.00 16.13
N MET A 24 -6.41 5.63 15.83
CA MET A 24 -6.94 5.67 14.46
C MET A 24 -7.09 7.12 13.97
N TYR A 25 -7.53 8.01 14.83
CA TYR A 25 -7.62 9.44 14.50
C TYR A 25 -6.25 10.04 14.28
N ASP A 26 -5.26 9.70 15.11
CA ASP A 26 -3.88 10.15 14.95
C ASP A 26 -3.32 9.73 13.58
N ILE A 27 -3.63 8.51 13.12
CA ILE A 27 -3.23 8.04 11.79
C ILE A 27 -3.91 8.86 10.70
N ILE A 28 -5.23 9.10 10.81
CA ILE A 28 -6.00 9.85 9.81
C ILE A 28 -5.52 11.29 9.72
N ASP A 29 -5.29 11.94 10.84
CA ASP A 29 -4.86 13.33 10.92
C ASP A 29 -3.43 13.54 10.37
N ASN A 30 -2.60 12.49 10.40
CA ASN A 30 -1.27 12.50 9.79
C ASN A 30 -1.25 12.23 8.28
N ILE A 31 -2.40 11.95 7.65
CA ILE A 31 -2.48 11.75 6.20
C ILE A 31 -2.33 13.10 5.47
N SER A 32 -1.27 13.21 4.67
CA SER A 32 -1.03 14.40 3.87
C SER A 32 -1.64 14.28 2.47
N THR A 33 -2.75 14.95 2.22
CA THR A 33 -3.36 15.06 0.89
C THR A 33 -2.42 15.70 -0.13
N LYS A 34 -1.58 16.64 0.31
CA LYS A 34 -0.54 17.27 -0.52
C LYS A 34 0.51 16.24 -0.98
N ARG A 35 0.93 15.34 -0.08
CA ARG A 35 1.86 14.26 -0.43
C ARG A 35 1.21 13.27 -1.42
N ILE A 36 -0.01 12.83 -1.15
CA ILE A 36 -0.75 11.94 -2.04
C ILE A 36 -0.86 12.54 -3.45
N LYS A 37 -1.24 13.82 -3.57
CA LYS A 37 -1.32 14.51 -4.86
C LYS A 37 0.04 14.53 -5.57
N LYS A 38 1.12 14.82 -4.86
CA LYS A 38 2.50 14.82 -5.40
C LYS A 38 2.88 13.45 -5.94
N ASP A 39 2.58 12.39 -5.19
CA ASP A 39 2.94 11.02 -5.54
C ASP A 39 2.15 10.51 -6.74
N ILE A 40 0.83 10.81 -6.81
CA ILE A 40 0.00 10.53 -7.98
C ILE A 40 0.53 11.26 -9.22
N THR A 41 0.86 12.55 -9.08
CA THR A 41 1.43 13.35 -10.18
C THR A 41 2.75 12.75 -10.64
N ARG A 42 3.60 12.34 -9.72
CA ARG A 42 4.89 11.69 -10.06
C ARG A 42 4.68 10.38 -10.82
N LEU A 43 3.75 9.53 -10.36
CA LEU A 43 3.40 8.29 -11.04
C LEU A 43 2.86 8.56 -12.45
N ALA A 44 1.98 9.54 -12.62
CA ALA A 44 1.43 9.92 -13.93
C ALA A 44 2.54 10.38 -14.89
N ASN A 45 3.54 11.09 -14.40
CA ASN A 45 4.65 11.61 -15.22
C ASN A 45 5.58 10.52 -15.78
N PHE A 46 5.54 9.29 -15.27
CA PHE A 46 6.24 8.18 -15.91
C PHE A 46 5.55 7.68 -17.19
N GLY A 47 4.40 8.24 -17.55
CA GLY A 47 3.61 7.82 -18.70
C GLY A 47 3.02 6.43 -18.53
N THR A 48 2.88 5.70 -19.63
CA THR A 48 2.33 4.34 -19.60
C THR A 48 3.24 3.41 -18.81
N ARG A 49 2.67 2.80 -17.78
CA ARG A 49 3.37 1.86 -16.86
C ARG A 49 2.85 0.42 -17.04
N HIS A 50 2.51 0.06 -18.28
CA HIS A 50 2.12 -1.30 -18.60
C HIS A 50 3.27 -2.27 -18.29
N THR A 51 2.95 -3.52 -17.93
CA THR A 51 3.94 -4.56 -17.60
C THR A 51 5.03 -4.74 -18.66
N LEU A 52 4.68 -4.57 -19.96
CA LEU A 52 5.60 -4.65 -21.10
C LEU A 52 6.17 -3.28 -21.53
N SER A 53 5.96 -2.22 -20.74
CA SER A 53 6.52 -0.91 -21.03
C SER A 53 8.02 -0.86 -20.69
N ASP A 54 8.65 0.28 -20.97
CA ASP A 54 10.08 0.49 -20.77
C ASP A 54 10.51 0.16 -19.33
N THR A 55 11.48 -0.73 -19.20
CA THR A 55 12.06 -1.17 -17.90
C THR A 55 13.43 -0.53 -17.64
N ILE A 56 14.05 0.10 -18.64
CA ILE A 56 15.44 0.62 -18.61
C ILE A 56 15.47 2.11 -18.30
N SER A 57 14.60 2.90 -18.94
CA SER A 57 14.54 4.36 -18.78
C SER A 57 14.39 4.76 -17.30
N ASN A 58 15.10 5.82 -16.90
CA ASN A 58 14.99 6.38 -15.55
C ASN A 58 13.82 7.37 -15.39
N SER A 59 13.18 7.78 -16.48
CA SER A 59 12.11 8.79 -16.47
C SER A 59 10.77 8.28 -16.98
N ARG A 60 10.69 7.09 -17.57
CA ARG A 60 9.48 6.56 -18.21
C ARG A 60 9.27 5.07 -17.94
N GLY A 61 8.04 4.64 -18.09
CA GLY A 61 7.64 3.23 -18.04
C GLY A 61 7.62 2.64 -16.65
N ILE A 62 7.30 1.33 -16.62
CA ILE A 62 7.17 0.57 -15.38
C ILE A 62 8.48 0.48 -14.60
N GLY A 63 9.63 0.44 -15.30
CA GLY A 63 10.93 0.35 -14.64
C GLY A 63 11.26 1.60 -13.82
N ALA A 64 11.01 2.80 -14.38
CA ALA A 64 11.19 4.06 -13.65
C ALA A 64 10.28 4.17 -12.44
N ALA A 65 9.00 3.78 -12.58
CA ALA A 65 8.05 3.78 -11.48
C ALA A 65 8.48 2.85 -10.33
N ARG A 66 8.90 1.62 -10.63
CA ARG A 66 9.40 0.65 -9.63
C ARG A 66 10.60 1.19 -8.86
N ARG A 67 11.59 1.76 -9.57
CA ARG A 67 12.77 2.35 -8.92
C ARG A 67 12.42 3.53 -8.05
N TRP A 68 11.51 4.39 -8.49
CA TRP A 68 11.06 5.52 -7.69
C TRP A 68 10.33 5.05 -6.42
N ILE A 69 9.38 4.10 -6.51
CA ILE A 69 8.66 3.57 -5.34
C ILE A 69 9.64 2.94 -4.36
N LYS A 70 10.59 2.12 -4.87
CA LYS A 70 11.63 1.56 -4.00
C LYS A 70 12.38 2.66 -3.26
N SER A 71 12.78 3.73 -3.96
CA SER A 71 13.52 4.84 -3.34
C SER A 71 12.68 5.59 -2.28
N GLU A 72 11.35 5.70 -2.47
CA GLU A 72 10.48 6.30 -1.46
C GLU A 72 10.37 5.41 -0.20
N PHE A 73 10.27 4.08 -0.38
CA PHE A 73 10.31 3.15 0.76
C PHE A 73 11.67 3.14 1.47
N ASP A 74 12.78 3.21 0.72
CA ASP A 74 14.12 3.31 1.31
C ASP A 74 14.27 4.59 2.16
N LYS A 75 13.74 5.73 1.71
CA LYS A 75 13.71 6.98 2.49
C LYS A 75 12.89 6.83 3.76
N ILE A 76 11.68 6.28 3.66
CA ILE A 76 10.83 6.01 4.83
C ILE A 76 11.57 5.10 5.82
N SER A 77 12.25 4.07 5.32
CA SER A 77 13.05 3.17 6.15
C SER A 77 14.16 3.92 6.90
N GLN A 78 14.86 4.84 6.22
CA GLN A 78 15.90 5.66 6.86
C GLN A 78 15.32 6.57 7.94
N GLU A 79 14.15 7.19 7.69
CA GLU A 79 13.47 8.08 8.66
C GLU A 79 13.03 7.33 9.92
N CYS A 80 12.75 6.03 9.84
CA CYS A 80 12.36 5.18 10.96
C CYS A 80 13.48 4.26 11.46
N ASN A 81 14.73 4.62 11.29
CA ASN A 81 15.88 3.88 11.80
C ASN A 81 16.04 2.48 11.15
N ASN A 82 15.84 2.40 9.85
CA ASN A 82 15.84 1.18 9.04
C ASN A 82 14.79 0.15 9.47
N CYS A 83 13.58 0.63 9.77
CA CYS A 83 12.47 -0.21 10.21
C CYS A 83 11.85 -1.07 9.10
N LEU A 84 12.16 -0.79 7.82
CA LEU A 84 11.63 -1.54 6.69
C LEU A 84 12.74 -2.34 6.00
N ASP A 85 12.44 -3.59 5.67
CA ASP A 85 13.21 -4.38 4.71
C ASP A 85 12.59 -4.17 3.32
N VAL A 86 13.32 -3.50 2.41
CA VAL A 86 12.81 -3.07 1.10
C VAL A 86 13.54 -3.78 -0.03
N PHE A 87 12.81 -4.55 -0.81
CA PHE A 87 13.39 -5.35 -1.88
C PHE A 87 12.48 -5.49 -3.12
N TYR A 88 13.02 -6.03 -4.20
CA TYR A 88 12.27 -6.44 -5.38
C TYR A 88 11.96 -7.94 -5.31
N GLN A 89 10.68 -8.28 -5.31
CA GLN A 89 10.25 -9.64 -5.61
C GLN A 89 10.11 -9.75 -7.14
N LYS A 90 10.73 -10.76 -7.74
CA LYS A 90 10.82 -10.93 -9.19
C LYS A 90 10.36 -12.33 -9.59
N ASP A 91 9.61 -12.40 -10.70
CA ASP A 91 9.18 -13.65 -11.26
C ASP A 91 9.11 -13.60 -12.79
N TRP A 92 9.53 -14.69 -13.47
CA TRP A 92 9.46 -14.83 -14.90
C TRP A 92 8.10 -15.35 -15.34
N VAL A 93 7.43 -14.60 -16.19
CA VAL A 93 6.18 -15.00 -16.82
C VAL A 93 6.41 -15.28 -18.30
N LYS A 94 6.06 -16.49 -18.72
CA LYS A 94 6.14 -16.90 -20.11
C LYS A 94 5.04 -16.27 -20.94
N LYS A 95 5.34 -16.02 -22.22
CA LYS A 95 4.34 -15.52 -23.16
C LYS A 95 3.13 -16.47 -23.22
N ASN A 96 1.95 -15.92 -23.32
CA ASN A 96 0.71 -16.70 -23.40
C ASN A 96 -0.16 -16.33 -24.61
N ASN A 97 0.37 -15.55 -25.57
CA ASN A 97 -0.28 -15.09 -26.79
C ASN A 97 -1.60 -14.31 -26.62
N GLN A 98 -2.00 -14.03 -25.36
CA GLN A 98 -3.18 -13.22 -25.05
C GLN A 98 -2.80 -11.81 -24.58
N ARG A 99 -2.16 -11.72 -23.40
CA ARG A 99 -1.74 -10.45 -22.79
C ARG A 99 -0.24 -10.29 -22.73
N ILE A 100 0.48 -11.40 -22.65
CA ILE A 100 1.94 -11.43 -22.56
C ILE A 100 2.48 -11.92 -23.91
N VAL A 101 2.86 -10.99 -24.76
CA VAL A 101 3.31 -11.24 -26.14
C VAL A 101 4.75 -11.74 -26.24
N HIS A 102 5.56 -11.56 -25.19
CA HIS A 102 6.91 -12.11 -25.04
C HIS A 102 7.17 -12.42 -23.56
N ASP A 103 8.17 -13.25 -23.28
CA ASP A 103 8.57 -13.53 -21.89
C ASP A 103 8.92 -12.23 -21.18
N VAL A 104 8.45 -12.05 -19.95
CA VAL A 104 8.64 -10.82 -19.18
C VAL A 104 8.95 -11.12 -17.71
N MET A 105 9.83 -10.33 -17.13
CA MET A 105 10.05 -10.35 -15.70
C MET A 105 9.05 -9.40 -15.02
N ILE A 106 8.14 -9.96 -14.24
CA ILE A 106 7.28 -9.20 -13.34
C ILE A 106 8.08 -8.85 -12.08
N VAL A 107 7.98 -7.60 -11.66
CA VAL A 107 8.71 -7.12 -10.49
C VAL A 107 7.76 -6.34 -9.60
N ASN A 108 7.61 -6.80 -8.36
CA ASN A 108 6.93 -6.07 -7.29
C ASN A 108 7.96 -5.37 -6.39
N VAL A 109 7.59 -4.21 -5.88
CA VAL A 109 8.35 -3.54 -4.81
C VAL A 109 7.71 -3.94 -3.49
N VAL A 110 8.47 -4.52 -2.61
CA VAL A 110 8.01 -5.03 -1.31
C VAL A 110 8.74 -4.29 -0.20
N ALA A 111 7.98 -3.85 0.81
CA ALA A 111 8.51 -3.30 2.05
C ALA A 111 7.90 -4.06 3.22
N ILE A 112 8.72 -4.64 4.08
CA ILE A 112 8.30 -5.42 5.23
C ILE A 112 8.71 -4.70 6.51
N GLN A 113 7.74 -4.39 7.36
CA GLN A 113 7.98 -4.00 8.74
C GLN A 113 7.75 -5.19 9.66
N LYS A 114 8.80 -5.65 10.32
CA LYS A 114 8.71 -6.79 11.23
C LYS A 114 8.00 -6.40 12.52
N GLY A 115 6.93 -7.13 12.84
CA GLY A 115 6.20 -6.94 14.10
C GLY A 115 7.03 -7.39 15.31
N THR A 116 6.92 -6.65 16.42
CA THR A 116 7.64 -6.97 17.67
C THR A 116 6.90 -8.00 18.53
N LYS A 117 5.57 -7.92 18.59
CA LYS A 117 4.76 -8.80 19.47
C LYS A 117 4.41 -10.13 18.80
N TYR A 118 4.10 -10.11 17.52
CA TYR A 118 3.70 -11.30 16.74
C TYR A 118 4.43 -11.34 15.40
N PRO A 119 5.76 -11.62 15.36
CA PRO A 119 6.58 -11.49 14.17
C PRO A 119 6.20 -12.44 13.02
N ASN A 120 5.44 -13.49 13.31
CA ASN A 120 4.97 -14.48 12.32
C ASN A 120 3.52 -14.22 11.86
N ARG A 121 2.92 -13.09 12.24
CA ARG A 121 1.60 -12.66 11.74
C ARG A 121 1.80 -11.51 10.77
N TYR A 122 1.17 -11.63 9.60
CA TYR A 122 1.31 -10.65 8.52
C TYR A 122 -0.01 -9.95 8.24
N ILE A 123 0.06 -8.65 8.00
CA ILE A 123 -0.99 -7.87 7.35
C ILE A 123 -0.38 -7.41 6.03
N ILE A 124 -1.04 -7.72 4.93
CA ILE A 124 -0.58 -7.37 3.59
C ILE A 124 -1.47 -6.25 3.05
N MET A 125 -0.85 -5.15 2.63
CA MET A 125 -1.49 -4.10 1.86
C MET A 125 -0.85 -4.06 0.48
N SER A 126 -1.65 -4.03 -0.58
CA SER A 126 -1.17 -3.98 -1.95
C SER A 126 -1.82 -2.85 -2.73
N GLY A 127 -1.11 -2.35 -3.74
CA GLY A 127 -1.61 -1.35 -4.67
C GLY A 127 -0.94 -1.52 -6.01
N ASP A 128 -1.72 -1.36 -7.08
CA ASP A 128 -1.22 -1.45 -8.43
C ASP A 128 -0.46 -0.17 -8.81
N ILE A 129 0.73 -0.33 -9.36
CA ILE A 129 1.55 0.76 -9.89
C ILE A 129 1.51 0.80 -11.42
N ASP A 130 1.04 -0.25 -12.04
CA ASP A 130 0.88 -0.33 -13.48
C ASP A 130 -0.29 0.55 -13.96
N SER A 131 -0.27 0.87 -15.23
CA SER A 131 -1.35 1.57 -15.89
C SER A 131 -1.54 1.03 -17.28
N ARG A 132 -2.79 1.02 -17.73
CA ARG A 132 -3.15 0.65 -19.11
C ARG A 132 -3.63 1.88 -19.87
N VAL A 133 -3.34 1.90 -21.16
CA VAL A 133 -4.09 2.73 -22.09
C VAL A 133 -5.23 1.85 -22.59
N SER A 134 -6.48 2.21 -22.29
CA SER A 134 -7.64 1.62 -22.95
C SER A 134 -7.81 2.31 -24.30
N ASN A 135 -7.72 1.57 -25.38
CA ASN A 135 -8.14 2.04 -26.70
C ASN A 135 -9.66 2.08 -26.76
#